data_961e29aa06f2d03797b91cbe8452c0c2
#
_entry.id   961e29aa06f2d03797b91cbe8452c0c2
#
_cell.length_a   1.000
_cell.length_b   1.000
_cell.length_c   1.000
_cell.angle_alpha   90.00
_cell.angle_beta   90.00
_cell.angle_gamma   90.00
#
_symmetry.space_group_name_H-M   'P 1'
#
loop_
_entity.id
_entity.type
_entity.pdbx_description
1 polymer ?
#
loop_
_entity_poly.entity_id
_entity_poly.type
_entity_poly.pdbx_seq_one_letter_code
_entity_poly.pdbx_strand_id
1 'polypeptide(L)'
;MRTSPVHYTCRALLAIAACWLAGSAAVQAMPAIQHWQTDNGARVYYVPAPELPIVDVRMVFSAGSARDAGQPGLARMTNHLLDQGAAGLSANDIADTLEGLGAELDSGALRDMAWVALRSLGSARHFDPAVDVMGKVLARPDFNRTDFERERERSLVSLQHSEQQPSKVAGYRFYAAVYGEHPYATRPIGTAESLKALTVKDLEAFHARYYVARNAVIAIVGDIDRKSAEKLAARLAGQLPEGKRAPMVPPVSALEAAVEETLTRPSTQTHVRMGAPGMHRGDPDYFPLYVGNHILGGGGLVSRLFREVREERGLSYSVNSRFSPMAQDGPYTFSLQTRNDQTGEALEVLRATLKEFHDKGPTEEELVAAKKNITGGFPLRIDSNSKIVEYLAMIGFYDLPLDYLETFNERVMAVTHEQIRDAYRRRVPLARMATVVVGGEASP
;
A
#
# COMPACT_ATOMS: atom_id res chain seq x y z
N MET A 1 -22.03 -39.59 63.22
CA MET A 1 -22.30 -38.35 62.49
C MET A 1 -21.82 -38.48 61.07
N ARG A 2 -22.75 -38.70 60.09
CA ARG A 2 -22.41 -38.81 58.67
C ARG A 2 -22.57 -37.44 58.00
N THR A 3 -21.48 -36.80 57.59
CA THR A 3 -21.51 -35.56 56.84
C THR A 3 -21.82 -35.84 55.38
N SER A 4 -22.84 -35.17 54.86
CA SER A 4 -23.44 -35.35 53.56
C SER A 4 -22.48 -34.92 52.41
N PRO A 5 -22.37 -35.70 51.31
CA PRO A 5 -21.47 -35.40 50.17
C PRO A 5 -21.92 -34.22 49.28
N VAL A 6 -23.05 -33.57 49.56
CA VAL A 6 -23.64 -32.51 48.72
C VAL A 6 -22.87 -31.20 48.75
N HIS A 7 -22.11 -30.93 49.84
CA HIS A 7 -21.37 -29.64 49.97
C HIS A 7 -20.06 -29.59 49.19
N TYR A 8 -19.49 -30.72 48.75
CA TYR A 8 -18.25 -30.73 47.96
C TYR A 8 -18.50 -30.52 46.45
N THR A 9 -19.63 -30.98 45.94
CA THR A 9 -20.02 -30.82 44.53
C THR A 9 -20.37 -29.37 44.18
N CYS A 10 -21.03 -28.61 45.04
CA CYS A 10 -21.35 -27.20 44.84
C CYS A 10 -20.08 -26.29 44.86
N ARG A 11 -19.09 -26.61 45.71
CA ARG A 11 -17.84 -25.83 45.73
C ARG A 11 -16.95 -26.10 44.55
N ALA A 12 -16.92 -27.32 44.00
CA ALA A 12 -16.18 -27.63 42.77
C ALA A 12 -16.80 -26.98 41.53
N LEU A 13 -18.11 -26.92 41.42
CA LEU A 13 -18.82 -26.27 40.30
C LEU A 13 -18.66 -24.74 40.32
N LEU A 14 -18.63 -24.12 41.50
CA LEU A 14 -18.33 -22.66 41.64
C LEU A 14 -16.89 -22.34 41.32
N ALA A 15 -15.92 -23.20 41.65
CA ALA A 15 -14.50 -22.99 41.30
C ALA A 15 -14.26 -23.13 39.78
N ILE A 16 -14.96 -24.08 39.09
CA ILE A 16 -14.88 -24.25 37.64
C ILE A 16 -15.54 -23.09 36.93
N ALA A 17 -16.68 -22.55 37.38
CA ALA A 17 -17.32 -21.37 36.83
C ALA A 17 -16.46 -20.10 37.01
N ALA A 18 -15.74 -19.94 38.13
CA ALA A 18 -14.83 -18.84 38.36
C ALA A 18 -13.59 -18.91 37.45
N CYS A 19 -13.07 -20.10 37.11
CA CYS A 19 -11.99 -20.27 36.14
C CYS A 19 -12.41 -19.98 34.70
N TRP A 20 -13.67 -20.20 34.34
CA TRP A 20 -14.20 -19.84 33.00
C TRP A 20 -14.44 -18.33 32.85
N LEU A 21 -14.72 -17.60 33.92
CA LEU A 21 -14.86 -16.16 33.91
C LEU A 21 -13.52 -15.40 33.92
N ALA A 22 -12.44 -16.04 34.39
CA ALA A 22 -11.09 -15.44 34.37
C ALA A 22 -10.37 -15.62 33.02
N GLY A 23 -10.92 -16.41 32.10
CA GLY A 23 -10.34 -16.71 30.78
C GLY A 23 -10.84 -15.84 29.62
N SER A 24 -11.58 -14.77 29.88
CA SER A 24 -11.78 -13.71 28.86
C SER A 24 -10.43 -13.01 28.69
N ALA A 25 -9.59 -13.54 27.79
CA ALA A 25 -8.46 -12.81 27.26
C ALA A 25 -9.02 -11.44 26.81
N ALA A 26 -8.68 -10.40 27.57
CA ALA A 26 -8.95 -9.03 27.14
C ALA A 26 -8.35 -8.95 25.71
N VAL A 27 -9.18 -8.82 24.71
CA VAL A 27 -8.73 -8.39 23.41
C VAL A 27 -8.02 -7.08 23.68
N GLN A 28 -6.68 -7.13 23.65
CA GLN A 28 -5.87 -5.98 23.97
C GLN A 28 -6.22 -4.93 22.92
N ALA A 29 -6.99 -3.93 23.34
CA ALA A 29 -7.36 -2.82 22.46
C ALA A 29 -6.05 -2.22 21.96
N MET A 30 -5.96 -2.01 20.65
CA MET A 30 -4.79 -1.38 20.06
C MET A 30 -4.57 -0.02 20.75
N PRO A 31 -3.33 0.29 21.18
CA PRO A 31 -3.07 1.58 21.82
C PRO A 31 -3.47 2.73 20.89
N ALA A 32 -4.10 3.76 21.47
CA ALA A 32 -4.54 4.94 20.71
C ALA A 32 -3.36 5.61 20.01
N ILE A 33 -3.56 6.00 18.76
CA ILE A 33 -2.56 6.74 17.98
C ILE A 33 -2.39 8.13 18.58
N GLN A 34 -1.15 8.43 19.01
CA GLN A 34 -0.78 9.76 19.47
C GLN A 34 -0.22 10.58 18.30
N HIS A 35 -0.65 11.84 18.20
CA HIS A 35 -0.25 12.73 17.11
C HIS A 35 0.24 14.09 17.62
N TRP A 36 1.27 14.63 16.96
CA TRP A 36 1.80 15.99 17.15
C TRP A 36 2.57 16.47 15.95
N GLN A 37 3.05 17.70 15.98
CA GLN A 37 3.96 18.24 14.97
C GLN A 37 5.28 18.65 15.65
N THR A 38 6.38 18.51 14.91
CA THR A 38 7.68 19.07 15.29
C THR A 38 7.73 20.58 15.02
N ASP A 39 8.69 21.28 15.62
CA ASP A 39 8.82 22.75 15.49
C ASP A 39 8.97 23.19 14.02
N ASN A 40 9.61 22.38 13.16
CA ASN A 40 9.76 22.65 11.72
C ASN A 40 8.64 22.03 10.85
N GLY A 41 7.55 21.56 11.48
CA GLY A 41 6.29 21.23 10.83
C GLY A 41 6.15 19.80 10.30
N ALA A 42 7.02 18.84 10.66
CA ALA A 42 6.80 17.43 10.37
C ALA A 42 5.67 16.87 11.25
N ARG A 43 4.78 16.08 10.66
CA ARG A 43 3.65 15.44 11.36
C ARG A 43 4.09 14.10 11.93
N VAL A 44 3.82 13.85 13.19
CA VAL A 44 4.28 12.63 13.90
C VAL A 44 3.07 11.81 14.36
N TYR A 45 3.13 10.52 14.11
CA TYR A 45 2.14 9.53 14.52
C TYR A 45 2.87 8.43 15.30
N TYR A 46 2.42 8.14 16.51
CA TYR A 46 3.14 7.26 17.43
C TYR A 46 2.18 6.30 18.13
N VAL A 47 2.62 5.05 18.24
CA VAL A 47 1.98 3.99 19.05
C VAL A 47 3.05 3.31 19.92
N PRO A 48 2.92 3.33 21.26
CA PRO A 48 3.78 2.53 22.13
C PRO A 48 3.49 1.03 21.96
N ALA A 49 4.53 0.21 21.82
CA ALA A 49 4.46 -1.25 21.71
C ALA A 49 5.63 -1.88 22.44
N PRO A 50 5.56 -1.98 23.80
CA PRO A 50 6.69 -2.39 24.65
C PRO A 50 6.89 -3.91 24.73
N GLU A 51 6.09 -4.72 24.01
CA GLU A 51 6.12 -6.18 24.08
C GLU A 51 7.43 -6.76 23.54
N LEU A 52 8.08 -6.06 22.61
CA LEU A 52 9.37 -6.42 22.04
C LEU A 52 10.31 -5.22 22.12
N PRO A 53 11.62 -5.41 22.42
CA PRO A 53 12.59 -4.32 22.50
C PRO A 53 13.02 -3.84 21.11
N ILE A 54 12.04 -3.51 20.26
CA ILE A 54 12.21 -3.11 18.88
C ILE A 54 11.49 -1.78 18.65
N VAL A 55 12.10 -0.90 17.86
CA VAL A 55 11.49 0.35 17.40
C VAL A 55 11.49 0.37 15.88
N ASP A 56 10.33 0.58 15.32
CA ASP A 56 10.11 0.82 13.89
C ASP A 56 9.81 2.31 13.66
N VAL A 57 10.53 2.91 12.72
CA VAL A 57 10.34 4.31 12.30
C VAL A 57 10.15 4.34 10.79
N ARG A 58 9.12 5.03 10.31
CA ARG A 58 8.90 5.23 8.88
C ARG A 58 8.65 6.70 8.59
N MET A 59 9.51 7.28 7.76
CA MET A 59 9.34 8.65 7.26
C MET A 59 8.81 8.61 5.83
N VAL A 60 7.69 9.30 5.61
CA VAL A 60 7.00 9.33 4.32
C VAL A 60 6.89 10.76 3.84
N PHE A 61 7.12 10.95 2.54
CA PHE A 61 7.08 12.24 1.86
C PHE A 61 6.14 12.18 0.67
N SER A 62 5.43 13.28 0.37
CA SER A 62 4.72 13.43 -0.91
C SER A 62 5.74 13.65 -2.05
N ALA A 63 6.49 12.59 -2.34
CA ALA A 63 7.63 12.55 -3.27
C ALA A 63 7.55 11.30 -4.18
N GLY A 64 6.35 10.86 -4.52
CA GLY A 64 6.14 9.74 -5.44
C GLY A 64 6.18 10.16 -6.90
N SER A 65 5.97 9.18 -7.82
CA SER A 65 6.08 9.42 -9.27
C SER A 65 5.05 10.39 -9.83
N ALA A 66 3.97 10.70 -9.11
CA ALA A 66 3.07 11.81 -9.47
C ALA A 66 3.78 13.19 -9.42
N ARG A 67 5.00 13.25 -8.92
CA ARG A 67 5.85 14.44 -8.85
C ARG A 67 6.96 14.47 -9.90
N ASP A 68 7.01 13.48 -10.78
CA ASP A 68 8.05 13.37 -11.82
C ASP A 68 8.07 14.52 -12.84
N ALA A 69 6.97 15.28 -12.94
CA ALA A 69 6.88 16.51 -13.72
C ALA A 69 7.40 16.39 -15.17
N GLY A 70 7.04 15.30 -15.86
CA GLY A 70 7.49 15.03 -17.22
C GLY A 70 8.81 14.27 -17.32
N GLN A 71 9.43 13.90 -16.20
CA GLN A 71 10.65 13.08 -16.13
C GLN A 71 10.37 11.71 -15.48
N PRO A 72 9.64 10.80 -16.15
CA PRO A 72 9.26 9.51 -15.56
C PRO A 72 10.46 8.75 -14.98
N GLY A 73 10.32 8.26 -13.73
CA GLY A 73 11.37 7.56 -13.02
C GLY A 73 12.20 8.42 -12.07
N LEU A 74 12.04 9.75 -12.09
CA LEU A 74 12.82 10.67 -11.27
C LEU A 74 12.62 10.40 -9.77
N ALA A 75 11.37 10.33 -9.29
CA ALA A 75 11.08 10.07 -7.88
C ALA A 75 11.67 8.75 -7.40
N ARG A 76 11.53 7.70 -8.21
CA ARG A 76 12.07 6.38 -7.89
C ARG A 76 13.60 6.38 -7.86
N MET A 77 14.26 6.98 -8.86
CA MET A 77 15.71 7.06 -8.94
C MET A 77 16.27 7.86 -7.76
N THR A 78 15.64 8.99 -7.42
CA THR A 78 16.03 9.81 -6.26
C THR A 78 15.95 9.01 -4.96
N ASN A 79 14.81 8.33 -4.71
CA ASN A 79 14.63 7.54 -3.50
C ASN A 79 15.62 6.38 -3.40
N HIS A 80 15.86 5.68 -4.50
CA HIS A 80 16.75 4.52 -4.55
C HIS A 80 18.23 4.88 -4.37
N LEU A 81 18.62 6.13 -4.62
CA LEU A 81 19.98 6.59 -4.44
C LEU A 81 20.24 7.25 -3.08
N LEU A 82 19.25 7.35 -2.19
CA LEU A 82 19.42 7.97 -0.87
C LEU A 82 20.48 7.24 -0.02
N ASP A 83 20.52 5.93 -0.07
CA ASP A 83 21.41 5.06 0.69
C ASP A 83 22.66 4.59 -0.08
N GLN A 84 22.82 5.04 -1.33
CA GLN A 84 23.99 4.70 -2.16
C GLN A 84 25.20 5.61 -1.86
N GLY A 85 25.08 6.45 -0.86
CA GLY A 85 26.11 7.34 -0.31
C GLY A 85 25.43 8.52 0.37
N ALA A 86 25.80 8.82 1.61
CA ALA A 86 25.20 9.90 2.38
C ALA A 86 26.19 10.50 3.40
N ALA A 87 26.33 11.83 3.37
CA ALA A 87 27.19 12.57 4.29
C ALA A 87 28.64 12.03 4.32
N GLY A 88 29.17 11.61 3.16
CA GLY A 88 30.50 11.06 2.99
C GLY A 88 30.66 9.58 3.37
N LEU A 89 29.59 8.92 3.81
CA LEU A 89 29.56 7.44 3.96
C LEU A 89 29.26 6.82 2.59
N SER A 90 30.01 5.78 2.23
CA SER A 90 29.68 4.97 1.07
C SER A 90 28.47 4.06 1.34
N ALA A 91 27.89 3.46 0.29
CA ALA A 91 26.83 2.44 0.44
C ALA A 91 27.28 1.26 1.32
N ASN A 92 28.55 0.84 1.21
CA ASN A 92 29.10 -0.22 2.06
C ASN A 92 29.21 0.22 3.51
N ASP A 93 29.70 1.45 3.80
CA ASP A 93 29.79 1.96 5.18
C ASP A 93 28.39 2.02 5.84
N ILE A 94 27.37 2.41 5.08
CA ILE A 94 25.96 2.43 5.52
C ILE A 94 25.50 1.00 5.83
N ALA A 95 25.69 0.07 4.91
CA ALA A 95 25.30 -1.33 5.06
C ALA A 95 26.01 -2.00 6.24
N ASP A 96 27.35 -1.91 6.31
CA ASP A 96 28.18 -2.52 7.37
C ASP A 96 27.79 -1.97 8.76
N THR A 97 27.50 -0.65 8.83
CA THR A 97 27.07 -0.02 10.08
C THR A 97 25.71 -0.59 10.54
N LEU A 98 24.73 -0.66 9.65
CA LEU A 98 23.39 -1.14 9.99
C LEU A 98 23.40 -2.64 10.31
N GLU A 99 24.10 -3.45 9.51
CA GLU A 99 24.25 -4.89 9.75
C GLU A 99 24.95 -5.16 11.09
N GLY A 100 26.00 -4.42 11.40
CA GLY A 100 26.72 -4.54 12.68
C GLY A 100 25.85 -4.16 13.91
N LEU A 101 24.79 -3.36 13.70
CA LEU A 101 23.81 -3.00 14.73
C LEU A 101 22.58 -3.93 14.74
N GLY A 102 22.45 -4.85 13.78
CA GLY A 102 21.23 -5.63 13.60
C GLY A 102 20.03 -4.75 13.24
N ALA A 103 20.28 -3.64 12.52
CA ALA A 103 19.24 -2.71 12.06
C ALA A 103 18.95 -2.91 10.57
N GLU A 104 17.71 -2.70 10.18
CA GLU A 104 17.24 -2.80 8.81
C GLU A 104 16.79 -1.42 8.33
N LEU A 105 17.33 -0.97 7.19
CA LEU A 105 16.88 0.24 6.48
C LEU A 105 16.23 -0.18 5.17
N ASP A 106 14.99 0.26 4.95
CA ASP A 106 14.23 0.03 3.72
C ASP A 106 13.76 1.35 3.14
N SER A 107 13.68 1.44 1.81
CA SER A 107 13.20 2.61 1.12
C SER A 107 12.37 2.26 -0.10
N GLY A 108 11.53 3.18 -0.55
CA GLY A 108 10.75 2.97 -1.75
C GLY A 108 9.96 4.18 -2.20
N ALA A 109 9.48 4.12 -3.44
CA ALA A 109 8.64 5.14 -4.02
C ALA A 109 7.45 4.53 -4.74
N LEU A 110 6.25 5.06 -4.43
CA LEU A 110 4.98 4.77 -5.10
C LEU A 110 4.56 5.97 -5.97
N ARG A 111 3.29 6.00 -6.38
CA ARG A 111 2.77 7.16 -7.13
C ARG A 111 2.64 8.41 -6.27
N ASP A 112 2.08 8.30 -5.07
CA ASP A 112 1.86 9.46 -4.20
C ASP A 112 3.07 9.78 -3.32
N MET A 113 3.76 8.77 -2.84
CA MET A 113 4.72 8.89 -1.76
C MET A 113 6.05 8.19 -2.04
N ALA A 114 7.09 8.67 -1.38
CA ALA A 114 8.34 7.96 -1.15
C ALA A 114 8.57 7.84 0.36
N TRP A 115 9.31 6.80 0.78
CA TRP A 115 9.60 6.58 2.19
C TRP A 115 11.00 6.05 2.41
N VAL A 116 11.47 6.24 3.67
CA VAL A 116 12.58 5.51 4.26
C VAL A 116 12.08 4.97 5.60
N ALA A 117 12.34 3.70 5.88
CA ALA A 117 11.96 3.02 7.11
C ALA A 117 13.20 2.42 7.79
N LEU A 118 13.24 2.51 9.11
CA LEU A 118 14.27 1.94 9.96
C LEU A 118 13.62 1.02 10.97
N ARG A 119 14.14 -0.20 11.11
CA ARG A 119 13.86 -1.13 12.19
C ARG A 119 15.12 -1.40 12.95
N SER A 120 15.09 -1.27 14.29
CA SER A 120 16.25 -1.53 15.13
C SER A 120 15.84 -1.97 16.53
N LEU A 121 16.78 -2.59 17.24
CA LEU A 121 16.65 -2.81 18.68
C LEU A 121 16.55 -1.47 19.42
N GLY A 122 15.65 -1.36 20.42
CA GLY A 122 15.36 -0.13 21.14
C GLY A 122 16.45 0.37 22.10
N SER A 123 17.49 -0.44 22.37
CA SER A 123 18.58 -0.01 23.25
C SER A 123 19.43 1.09 22.59
N ALA A 124 19.78 2.14 23.32
CA ALA A 124 20.52 3.30 22.82
C ALA A 124 21.80 2.94 22.04
N ARG A 125 22.50 1.88 22.47
CA ARG A 125 23.71 1.36 21.82
C ARG A 125 23.48 0.98 20.35
N HIS A 126 22.31 0.42 20.01
CA HIS A 126 21.97 -0.02 18.66
C HIS A 126 21.14 1.03 17.92
N PHE A 127 20.17 1.63 18.63
CA PHE A 127 19.19 2.52 18.04
C PHE A 127 19.79 3.88 17.63
N ASP A 128 20.56 4.52 18.52
CA ASP A 128 21.07 5.85 18.25
C ASP A 128 21.98 5.94 17.01
N PRO A 129 22.95 5.03 16.79
CA PRO A 129 23.74 5.04 15.57
C PRO A 129 22.93 4.72 14.31
N ALA A 130 21.93 3.81 14.41
CA ALA A 130 21.06 3.49 13.27
C ALA A 130 20.19 4.68 12.86
N VAL A 131 19.66 5.43 13.84
CA VAL A 131 18.93 6.69 13.60
C VAL A 131 19.82 7.76 12.97
N ASP A 132 21.11 7.85 13.37
CA ASP A 132 22.06 8.78 12.73
C ASP A 132 22.29 8.45 11.27
N VAL A 133 22.40 7.15 10.93
CA VAL A 133 22.50 6.71 9.52
C VAL A 133 21.24 7.09 8.77
N MET A 134 20.05 6.75 9.28
CA MET A 134 18.78 7.12 8.66
C MET A 134 18.67 8.64 8.42
N GLY A 135 19.07 9.45 9.41
CA GLY A 135 19.05 10.90 9.28
C GLY A 135 19.99 11.41 8.19
N LYS A 136 21.21 10.84 8.05
CA LYS A 136 22.14 11.18 6.98
C LYS A 136 21.58 10.80 5.61
N VAL A 137 21.05 9.60 5.46
CA VAL A 137 20.42 9.10 4.22
C VAL A 137 19.27 10.00 3.77
N LEU A 138 18.44 10.44 4.71
CA LEU A 138 17.32 11.33 4.41
C LEU A 138 17.71 12.76 4.07
N ALA A 139 18.68 13.33 4.80
CA ALA A 139 18.96 14.76 4.74
C ALA A 139 20.15 15.13 3.82
N ARG A 140 21.09 14.21 3.63
CA ARG A 140 22.34 14.50 2.94
C ARG A 140 22.80 13.35 2.05
N PRO A 141 21.96 12.87 1.11
CA PRO A 141 22.41 11.90 0.11
C PRO A 141 23.46 12.56 -0.79
N ASP A 142 24.51 11.83 -1.12
CA ASP A 142 25.66 12.38 -1.90
C ASP A 142 25.38 12.39 -3.40
N PHE A 143 24.44 11.59 -3.89
CA PHE A 143 24.10 11.43 -5.31
C PHE A 143 25.33 11.33 -6.22
N ASN A 144 26.28 10.49 -5.82
CA ASN A 144 27.51 10.27 -6.55
C ASN A 144 27.26 9.90 -8.01
N ARG A 145 27.99 10.51 -8.93
CA ARG A 145 27.83 10.26 -10.37
C ARG A 145 28.03 8.78 -10.71
N THR A 146 29.02 8.13 -10.11
CA THR A 146 29.31 6.70 -10.37
C THR A 146 28.14 5.80 -9.93
N ASP A 147 27.55 6.07 -8.75
CA ASP A 147 26.41 5.32 -8.23
C ASP A 147 25.15 5.60 -9.06
N PHE A 148 24.94 6.84 -9.46
CA PHE A 148 23.85 7.22 -10.36
C PHE A 148 23.94 6.51 -11.71
N GLU A 149 25.12 6.49 -12.37
CA GLU A 149 25.32 5.82 -13.64
C GLU A 149 25.08 4.31 -13.51
N ARG A 150 25.60 3.69 -12.47
CA ARG A 150 25.39 2.25 -12.18
C ARG A 150 23.91 1.96 -12.00
N GLU A 151 23.20 2.76 -11.23
CA GLU A 151 21.78 2.53 -10.96
C GLU A 151 20.89 2.82 -12.15
N ARG A 152 21.26 3.81 -12.98
CA ARG A 152 20.60 4.07 -14.25
C ARG A 152 20.70 2.85 -15.19
N GLU A 153 21.90 2.26 -15.34
CA GLU A 153 22.08 1.07 -16.15
C GLU A 153 21.26 -0.12 -15.62
N ARG A 154 21.24 -0.36 -14.31
CA ARG A 154 20.39 -1.37 -13.68
C ARG A 154 18.90 -1.14 -13.98
N SER A 155 18.46 0.14 -13.88
CA SER A 155 17.08 0.52 -14.17
C SER A 155 16.72 0.30 -15.65
N LEU A 156 17.63 0.56 -16.58
CA LEU A 156 17.44 0.29 -18.01
C LEU A 156 17.30 -1.21 -18.28
N VAL A 157 18.14 -2.05 -17.67
CA VAL A 157 18.04 -3.51 -17.79
C VAL A 157 16.72 -4.01 -17.20
N SER A 158 16.32 -3.51 -16.01
CA SER A 158 15.06 -3.85 -15.37
C SER A 158 13.85 -3.43 -16.21
N LEU A 159 13.91 -2.27 -16.84
CA LEU A 159 12.90 -1.77 -17.77
C LEU A 159 12.76 -2.69 -18.99
N GLN A 160 13.89 -3.02 -19.65
CA GLN A 160 13.90 -3.93 -20.78
C GLN A 160 13.29 -5.29 -20.44
N HIS A 161 13.64 -5.85 -19.28
CA HIS A 161 13.03 -7.09 -18.80
C HIS A 161 11.52 -6.94 -18.54
N SER A 162 11.10 -5.82 -17.94
CA SER A 162 9.68 -5.53 -17.70
C SER A 162 8.87 -5.38 -19.00
N GLU A 163 9.47 -4.85 -20.05
CA GLU A 163 8.84 -4.67 -21.36
C GLU A 163 8.67 -5.99 -22.14
N GLN A 164 9.41 -7.03 -21.77
CA GLN A 164 9.25 -8.38 -22.29
C GLN A 164 8.12 -9.15 -21.60
N GLN A 165 7.60 -8.66 -20.45
CA GLN A 165 6.54 -9.32 -19.69
C GLN A 165 5.16 -8.78 -20.06
N PRO A 166 4.26 -9.55 -20.73
CA PRO A 166 2.95 -9.09 -21.15
C PRO A 166 2.11 -8.53 -19.99
N SER A 167 2.21 -9.14 -18.80
CA SER A 167 1.50 -8.68 -17.61
C SER A 167 1.91 -7.28 -17.14
N LYS A 168 3.21 -6.93 -17.27
CA LYS A 168 3.75 -5.60 -16.93
C LYS A 168 3.34 -4.58 -17.98
N VAL A 169 3.44 -4.95 -19.25
CA VAL A 169 2.99 -4.10 -20.37
C VAL A 169 1.51 -3.79 -20.23
N ALA A 170 0.65 -4.79 -19.96
CA ALA A 170 -0.76 -4.58 -19.70
C ALA A 170 -1.02 -3.60 -18.56
N GLY A 171 -0.25 -3.68 -17.47
CA GLY A 171 -0.33 -2.75 -16.35
C GLY A 171 0.03 -1.31 -16.73
N TYR A 172 1.13 -1.11 -17.45
CA TYR A 172 1.55 0.24 -17.88
C TYR A 172 0.56 0.87 -18.86
N ARG A 173 0.10 0.10 -19.87
CA ARG A 173 -0.89 0.56 -20.83
C ARG A 173 -2.23 0.88 -20.17
N PHE A 174 -2.65 0.06 -19.20
CA PHE A 174 -3.86 0.30 -18.42
C PHE A 174 -3.82 1.64 -17.67
N TYR A 175 -2.72 1.95 -16.96
CA TYR A 175 -2.59 3.23 -16.28
C TYR A 175 -2.59 4.40 -17.27
N ALA A 176 -1.94 4.27 -18.41
CA ALA A 176 -1.97 5.29 -19.48
C ALA A 176 -3.40 5.47 -20.02
N ALA A 177 -4.13 4.38 -20.27
CA ALA A 177 -5.51 4.43 -20.78
C ALA A 177 -6.49 5.03 -19.76
N VAL A 178 -6.30 4.74 -18.45
CA VAL A 178 -7.21 5.23 -17.39
C VAL A 178 -6.95 6.70 -17.05
N TYR A 179 -5.69 7.14 -17.06
CA TYR A 179 -5.30 8.44 -16.50
C TYR A 179 -4.87 9.47 -17.56
N GLY A 180 -4.60 9.06 -18.80
CA GLY A 180 -4.23 9.98 -19.90
C GLY A 180 -3.08 10.91 -19.52
N GLU A 181 -3.34 12.22 -19.49
CA GLU A 181 -2.37 13.27 -19.13
C GLU A 181 -2.18 13.48 -17.62
N HIS A 182 -3.01 12.84 -16.80
CA HIS A 182 -2.92 12.98 -15.35
C HIS A 182 -1.61 12.35 -14.81
N PRO A 183 -0.95 12.93 -13.78
CA PRO A 183 0.31 12.43 -13.22
C PRO A 183 0.31 10.94 -12.84
N TYR A 184 -0.84 10.36 -12.55
CA TYR A 184 -0.96 8.92 -12.26
C TYR A 184 -0.72 8.01 -13.48
N ALA A 185 -0.78 8.53 -14.70
CA ALA A 185 -0.38 7.79 -15.90
C ALA A 185 1.13 7.52 -15.95
N THR A 186 1.94 8.35 -15.28
CA THR A 186 3.40 8.23 -15.26
C THR A 186 3.85 6.82 -14.86
N ARG A 187 4.81 6.27 -15.60
CA ARG A 187 5.46 4.99 -15.30
C ARG A 187 6.47 5.20 -14.16
N PRO A 188 6.27 4.65 -12.95
CA PRO A 188 7.19 4.89 -11.83
C PRO A 188 8.63 4.42 -12.09
N ILE A 189 8.80 3.38 -12.93
CA ILE A 189 10.13 2.89 -13.34
C ILE A 189 10.79 3.77 -14.41
N GLY A 190 10.05 4.70 -15.03
CA GLY A 190 10.52 5.51 -16.16
C GLY A 190 10.33 4.86 -17.53
N THR A 191 10.89 5.51 -18.55
CA THR A 191 11.08 5.01 -19.90
C THR A 191 12.57 5.00 -20.23
N ALA A 192 12.97 4.33 -21.33
CA ALA A 192 14.39 4.34 -21.75
C ALA A 192 14.88 5.75 -22.05
N GLU A 193 14.03 6.58 -22.67
CA GLU A 193 14.32 7.98 -23.00
C GLU A 193 14.48 8.82 -21.73
N SER A 194 13.50 8.71 -20.80
CA SER A 194 13.54 9.52 -19.57
C SER A 194 14.73 9.13 -18.69
N LEU A 195 15.00 7.84 -18.49
CA LEU A 195 16.13 7.37 -17.68
C LEU A 195 17.48 7.83 -18.24
N LYS A 196 17.64 7.83 -19.58
CA LYS A 196 18.87 8.35 -20.23
C LYS A 196 19.00 9.85 -20.10
N ALA A 197 17.88 10.60 -20.05
CA ALA A 197 17.87 12.04 -19.93
C ALA A 197 18.08 12.54 -18.49
N LEU A 198 17.75 11.75 -17.47
CA LEU A 198 17.95 12.12 -16.06
C LEU A 198 19.41 12.44 -15.75
N THR A 199 19.60 13.45 -14.91
CA THR A 199 20.90 13.89 -14.42
C THR A 199 20.92 13.91 -12.88
N VAL A 200 22.10 13.89 -12.27
CA VAL A 200 22.27 14.08 -10.82
C VAL A 200 21.61 15.39 -10.34
N LYS A 201 21.68 16.47 -11.13
CA LYS A 201 21.03 17.75 -10.78
C LYS A 201 19.51 17.64 -10.67
N ASP A 202 18.87 16.78 -11.48
CA ASP A 202 17.42 16.56 -11.38
C ASP A 202 17.08 15.88 -10.06
N LEU A 203 17.90 14.91 -9.64
CA LEU A 203 17.73 14.21 -8.35
C LEU A 203 17.94 15.15 -7.16
N GLU A 204 19.01 15.97 -7.21
CA GLU A 204 19.30 16.98 -6.19
C GLU A 204 18.15 17.99 -6.06
N ALA A 205 17.64 18.49 -7.18
CA ALA A 205 16.50 19.41 -7.21
C ALA A 205 15.21 18.77 -6.69
N PHE A 206 14.95 17.52 -7.06
CA PHE A 206 13.79 16.76 -6.57
C PHE A 206 13.87 16.52 -5.07
N HIS A 207 15.04 16.07 -4.58
CA HIS A 207 15.28 15.86 -3.16
C HIS A 207 15.10 17.16 -2.36
N ALA A 208 15.78 18.24 -2.76
CA ALA A 208 15.68 19.55 -2.09
C ALA A 208 14.25 20.10 -2.04
N ARG A 209 13.40 19.76 -3.02
CA ARG A 209 12.02 20.21 -3.09
C ARG A 209 11.07 19.40 -2.23
N TYR A 210 11.25 18.09 -2.16
CA TYR A 210 10.24 17.18 -1.59
C TYR A 210 10.64 16.50 -0.28
N TYR A 211 11.96 16.34 0.00
CA TYR A 211 12.44 15.75 1.25
C TYR A 211 12.68 16.85 2.30
N VAL A 212 11.58 17.49 2.71
CA VAL A 212 11.57 18.63 3.62
C VAL A 212 10.60 18.36 4.77
N ALA A 213 10.84 18.98 5.94
CA ALA A 213 10.11 18.69 7.17
C ALA A 213 8.59 18.87 7.04
N ARG A 214 8.12 19.97 6.46
CA ARG A 214 6.68 20.22 6.28
C ARG A 214 5.99 19.24 5.31
N ASN A 215 6.75 18.51 4.50
CA ASN A 215 6.27 17.47 3.60
C ASN A 215 6.36 16.08 4.21
N ALA A 216 6.92 15.94 5.42
CA ALA A 216 7.19 14.67 6.08
C ALA A 216 6.04 14.23 7.00
N VAL A 217 5.79 12.93 7.01
CA VAL A 217 5.08 12.20 8.06
C VAL A 217 6.07 11.25 8.70
N ILE A 218 6.16 11.26 10.01
CA ILE A 218 6.99 10.37 10.82
C ILE A 218 6.08 9.43 11.58
N ALA A 219 6.10 8.16 11.26
CA ALA A 219 5.43 7.11 12.00
C ALA A 219 6.43 6.39 12.89
N ILE A 220 6.08 6.17 14.16
CA ILE A 220 6.92 5.52 15.17
C ILE A 220 6.09 4.47 15.90
N VAL A 221 6.59 3.25 15.99
CA VAL A 221 5.97 2.15 16.75
C VAL A 221 7.07 1.39 17.48
N GLY A 222 6.88 1.07 18.78
CA GLY A 222 7.81 0.19 19.46
C GLY A 222 8.00 0.48 20.95
N ASP A 223 9.04 -0.15 21.51
CA ASP A 223 9.44 0.01 22.89
C ASP A 223 10.22 1.32 23.11
N ILE A 224 9.49 2.41 23.08
CA ILE A 224 9.99 3.77 23.28
C ILE A 224 8.88 4.58 23.97
N ASP A 225 9.21 5.37 24.98
CA ASP A 225 8.22 6.23 25.63
C ASP A 225 7.92 7.49 24.79
N ARG A 226 6.83 8.17 25.13
CA ARG A 226 6.37 9.38 24.44
C ARG A 226 7.45 10.46 24.36
N LYS A 227 8.15 10.72 25.46
CA LYS A 227 9.19 11.75 25.55
C LYS A 227 10.39 11.42 24.66
N SER A 228 10.77 10.16 24.61
CA SER A 228 11.84 9.66 23.73
C SER A 228 11.41 9.67 22.28
N ALA A 229 10.14 9.35 21.97
CA ALA A 229 9.57 9.47 20.62
C ALA A 229 9.54 10.94 20.13
N GLU A 230 9.24 11.90 21.00
CA GLU A 230 9.31 13.33 20.67
C GLU A 230 10.75 13.77 20.34
N LYS A 231 11.74 13.34 21.14
CA LYS A 231 13.16 13.61 20.86
C LYS A 231 13.63 12.99 19.56
N LEU A 232 13.22 11.74 19.31
CA LEU A 232 13.51 11.03 18.05
C LEU A 232 12.96 11.79 16.85
N ALA A 233 11.68 12.16 16.89
CA ALA A 233 11.02 12.90 15.82
C ALA A 233 11.69 14.26 15.59
N ALA A 234 12.01 15.00 16.66
CA ALA A 234 12.73 16.26 16.58
C ALA A 234 14.13 16.10 15.98
N ARG A 235 14.88 15.03 16.36
CA ARG A 235 16.21 14.70 15.83
C ARG A 235 16.16 14.42 14.33
N LEU A 236 15.23 13.59 13.86
CA LEU A 236 15.08 13.24 12.44
C LEU A 236 14.59 14.44 11.63
N ALA A 237 13.49 15.07 12.07
CA ALA A 237 12.95 16.24 11.40
C ALA A 237 13.95 17.43 11.37
N GLY A 238 14.69 17.63 12.45
CA GLY A 238 15.67 18.71 12.57
C GLY A 238 16.84 18.62 11.60
N GLN A 239 17.09 17.47 10.98
CA GLN A 239 18.08 17.33 9.93
C GLN A 239 17.55 17.77 8.55
N LEU A 240 16.22 17.85 8.39
CA LEU A 240 15.59 18.26 7.14
C LEU A 240 15.39 19.77 7.09
N PRO A 241 15.51 20.41 5.90
CA PRO A 241 15.11 21.79 5.73
C PRO A 241 13.60 21.92 5.98
N GLU A 242 13.17 23.08 6.46
CA GLU A 242 11.73 23.34 6.76
C GLU A 242 10.86 23.14 5.52
N GLY A 243 11.17 23.82 4.43
CA GLY A 243 10.58 23.67 3.10
C GLY A 243 9.08 23.97 3.02
N LYS A 244 8.48 23.64 1.89
CA LYS A 244 7.02 23.75 1.66
C LYS A 244 6.41 22.37 1.46
N ARG A 245 5.22 22.16 2.01
CA ARG A 245 4.43 20.94 1.69
C ARG A 245 4.20 20.89 0.18
N ALA A 246 4.29 19.70 -0.40
CA ALA A 246 3.97 19.51 -1.81
C ALA A 246 2.51 19.89 -2.10
N PRO A 247 2.20 20.51 -3.24
CA PRO A 247 0.82 20.81 -3.61
C PRO A 247 0.02 19.51 -3.76
N MET A 248 -1.31 19.58 -3.67
CA MET A 248 -2.15 18.42 -3.95
C MET A 248 -1.95 17.93 -5.40
N VAL A 249 -2.04 16.62 -5.60
CA VAL A 249 -2.14 16.05 -6.96
C VAL A 249 -3.47 16.54 -7.56
N PRO A 250 -3.50 16.91 -8.85
CA PRO A 250 -4.75 17.32 -9.49
C PRO A 250 -5.85 16.28 -9.36
N PRO A 251 -7.14 16.68 -9.38
CA PRO A 251 -8.25 15.74 -9.41
C PRO A 251 -8.21 14.83 -10.65
N VAL A 252 -8.58 13.56 -10.49
CA VAL A 252 -8.71 12.61 -11.59
C VAL A 252 -10.08 12.80 -12.28
N SER A 253 -10.08 12.90 -13.61
CA SER A 253 -11.31 12.92 -14.39
C SER A 253 -11.82 11.50 -14.66
N ALA A 254 -13.13 11.33 -14.67
CA ALA A 254 -13.73 10.08 -15.15
C ALA A 254 -13.45 9.91 -16.65
N LEU A 255 -13.38 8.65 -17.11
CA LEU A 255 -13.31 8.36 -18.55
C LEU A 255 -14.59 8.83 -19.23
N GLU A 256 -14.45 9.51 -20.37
CA GLU A 256 -15.60 9.99 -21.19
C GLU A 256 -16.25 8.85 -21.97
N ALA A 257 -15.46 7.88 -22.42
CA ALA A 257 -15.90 6.70 -23.18
C ALA A 257 -15.08 5.46 -22.77
N ALA A 258 -15.51 4.28 -23.21
CA ALA A 258 -14.70 3.07 -23.12
C ALA A 258 -13.42 3.21 -23.95
N VAL A 259 -12.32 2.67 -23.42
CA VAL A 259 -11.03 2.58 -24.13
C VAL A 259 -10.68 1.12 -24.29
N GLU A 260 -10.55 0.66 -25.53
CA GLU A 260 -10.17 -0.72 -25.84
C GLU A 260 -8.81 -0.71 -26.55
N GLU A 261 -7.85 -1.43 -25.98
CA GLU A 261 -6.51 -1.55 -26.53
C GLU A 261 -6.07 -3.02 -26.55
N THR A 262 -5.64 -3.50 -27.72
CA THR A 262 -5.10 -4.86 -27.88
C THR A 262 -3.69 -4.77 -28.45
N LEU A 263 -2.74 -5.40 -27.74
CA LEU A 263 -1.35 -5.51 -28.17
C LEU A 263 -0.99 -6.99 -28.35
N THR A 264 -0.65 -7.34 -29.60
CA THR A 264 -0.12 -8.67 -29.89
C THR A 264 1.32 -8.77 -29.42
N ARG A 265 1.59 -9.74 -28.56
CA ARG A 265 2.93 -10.07 -28.05
C ARG A 265 3.08 -11.57 -28.00
N PRO A 266 4.21 -12.14 -28.45
CA PRO A 266 4.48 -13.58 -28.32
C PRO A 266 4.34 -14.03 -26.88
N SER A 267 3.29 -14.80 -26.59
CA SER A 267 3.00 -15.32 -25.25
C SER A 267 2.02 -16.50 -25.37
N THR A 268 2.19 -17.51 -24.53
CA THR A 268 1.24 -18.63 -24.42
C THR A 268 -0.07 -18.23 -23.71
N GLN A 269 -0.10 -17.05 -23.08
CA GLN A 269 -1.24 -16.54 -22.33
C GLN A 269 -1.50 -15.07 -22.64
N THR A 270 -2.76 -14.71 -22.59
CA THR A 270 -3.22 -13.32 -22.67
C THR A 270 -3.45 -12.74 -21.28
N HIS A 271 -2.95 -11.52 -21.07
CA HIS A 271 -3.14 -10.75 -19.86
C HIS A 271 -4.12 -9.60 -20.13
N VAL A 272 -5.20 -9.56 -19.36
CA VAL A 272 -6.22 -8.51 -19.43
C VAL A 272 -6.13 -7.62 -18.20
N ARG A 273 -6.21 -6.31 -18.42
CA ARG A 273 -6.48 -5.29 -17.41
C ARG A 273 -7.72 -4.52 -17.85
N MET A 274 -8.74 -4.50 -16.99
CA MET A 274 -9.96 -3.72 -17.21
C MET A 274 -10.23 -2.86 -15.99
N GLY A 275 -10.79 -1.66 -16.16
CA GLY A 275 -11.16 -0.81 -15.04
C GLY A 275 -11.31 0.65 -15.37
N ALA A 276 -11.44 1.46 -14.34
CA ALA A 276 -11.64 2.91 -14.40
C ALA A 276 -11.05 3.58 -13.15
N PRO A 277 -11.00 4.93 -13.05
CA PRO A 277 -10.80 5.60 -11.78
C PRO A 277 -11.85 5.10 -10.77
N GLY A 278 -11.42 4.79 -9.56
CA GLY A 278 -12.25 4.16 -8.53
C GLY A 278 -12.51 5.09 -7.34
N MET A 279 -11.63 5.10 -6.35
CA MET A 279 -11.79 5.90 -5.13
C MET A 279 -10.45 6.41 -4.59
N HIS A 280 -10.50 7.48 -3.83
CA HIS A 280 -9.37 8.02 -3.08
C HIS A 280 -9.35 7.51 -1.63
N ARG A 281 -8.26 7.79 -0.91
CA ARG A 281 -8.19 7.55 0.54
C ARG A 281 -9.10 8.52 1.27
N GLY A 282 -9.86 8.02 2.24
CA GLY A 282 -10.85 8.82 2.96
C GLY A 282 -12.19 9.01 2.22
N ASP A 283 -12.38 8.35 1.07
CA ASP A 283 -13.65 8.36 0.33
C ASP A 283 -14.81 7.87 1.22
N PRO A 284 -15.95 8.55 1.27
CA PRO A 284 -17.11 8.12 2.07
C PRO A 284 -17.65 6.75 1.65
N ASP A 285 -17.50 6.35 0.38
CA ASP A 285 -17.91 5.05 -0.13
C ASP A 285 -16.85 3.95 0.09
N TYR A 286 -15.74 4.25 0.80
CA TYR A 286 -14.63 3.31 0.97
C TYR A 286 -15.07 1.94 1.48
N PHE A 287 -15.84 1.89 2.58
CA PHE A 287 -16.22 0.61 3.19
C PHE A 287 -17.22 -0.19 2.35
N PRO A 288 -18.30 0.40 1.79
CA PRO A 288 -19.17 -0.29 0.85
C PRO A 288 -18.41 -0.85 -0.37
N LEU A 289 -17.54 -0.06 -0.99
CA LEU A 289 -16.73 -0.50 -2.13
C LEU A 289 -15.71 -1.57 -1.75
N TYR A 290 -15.08 -1.44 -0.58
CA TYR A 290 -14.10 -2.40 -0.08
C TYR A 290 -14.73 -3.77 0.21
N VAL A 291 -15.86 -3.80 0.95
CA VAL A 291 -16.59 -5.04 1.24
C VAL A 291 -17.17 -5.66 -0.04
N GLY A 292 -17.77 -4.82 -0.90
CA GLY A 292 -18.28 -5.27 -2.21
C GLY A 292 -17.20 -5.87 -3.09
N ASN A 293 -16.01 -5.25 -3.13
CA ASN A 293 -14.87 -5.79 -3.87
C ASN A 293 -14.37 -7.12 -3.30
N HIS A 294 -14.37 -7.28 -1.98
CA HIS A 294 -14.01 -8.55 -1.35
C HIS A 294 -14.90 -9.69 -1.87
N ILE A 295 -16.20 -9.44 -1.99
CA ILE A 295 -17.15 -10.42 -2.52
C ILE A 295 -16.94 -10.65 -4.02
N LEU A 296 -16.77 -9.57 -4.80
CA LEU A 296 -16.71 -9.67 -6.25
C LEU A 296 -15.43 -10.35 -6.76
N GLY A 297 -14.26 -9.88 -6.32
CA GLY A 297 -12.98 -10.40 -6.84
C GLY A 297 -11.78 -10.21 -5.94
N GLY A 298 -11.94 -9.55 -4.78
CA GLY A 298 -10.85 -9.28 -3.84
C GLY A 298 -10.64 -10.33 -2.77
N GLY A 299 -11.62 -11.20 -2.53
CA GLY A 299 -11.59 -12.25 -1.50
C GLY A 299 -10.86 -13.54 -1.92
N GLY A 300 -10.15 -13.52 -3.04
CA GLY A 300 -9.43 -14.68 -3.54
C GLY A 300 -10.37 -15.84 -3.90
N LEU A 301 -10.13 -17.02 -3.32
CA LEU A 301 -10.85 -18.27 -3.68
C LEU A 301 -12.36 -18.23 -3.41
N VAL A 302 -12.83 -17.33 -2.53
CA VAL A 302 -14.25 -17.23 -2.16
C VAL A 302 -15.01 -16.15 -2.95
N SER A 303 -14.34 -15.48 -3.89
CA SER A 303 -14.94 -14.39 -4.67
C SER A 303 -15.76 -14.91 -5.86
N ARG A 304 -16.75 -14.11 -6.29
CA ARG A 304 -17.59 -14.45 -7.47
C ARG A 304 -16.78 -14.64 -8.73
N LEU A 305 -15.82 -13.73 -9.02
CA LEU A 305 -14.98 -13.85 -10.20
C LEU A 305 -14.17 -15.14 -10.21
N PHE A 306 -13.66 -15.55 -9.05
CA PHE A 306 -12.93 -16.81 -8.97
C PHE A 306 -13.84 -18.01 -9.27
N ARG A 307 -15.04 -18.05 -8.67
CA ARG A 307 -16.03 -19.10 -8.92
C ARG A 307 -16.44 -19.15 -10.40
N GLU A 308 -16.91 -18.03 -10.96
CA GLU A 308 -17.49 -17.98 -12.29
C GLU A 308 -16.45 -18.22 -13.41
N VAL A 309 -15.26 -17.65 -13.27
CA VAL A 309 -14.26 -17.69 -14.34
C VAL A 309 -13.34 -18.91 -14.21
N ARG A 310 -12.98 -19.29 -12.97
CA ARG A 310 -12.02 -20.36 -12.75
C ARG A 310 -12.67 -21.69 -12.40
N GLU A 311 -13.52 -21.75 -11.36
CA GLU A 311 -14.05 -23.03 -10.87
C GLU A 311 -15.05 -23.64 -11.84
N GLU A 312 -16.03 -22.86 -12.30
CA GLU A 312 -17.12 -23.36 -13.13
C GLU A 312 -16.72 -23.55 -14.61
N ARG A 313 -15.83 -22.67 -15.12
CA ARG A 313 -15.52 -22.63 -16.57
C ARG A 313 -14.07 -22.95 -16.91
N GLY A 314 -13.16 -22.94 -15.94
CA GLY A 314 -11.76 -23.25 -16.17
C GLY A 314 -11.02 -22.23 -17.09
N LEU A 315 -11.57 -21.03 -17.27
CA LEU A 315 -11.09 -20.04 -18.23
C LEU A 315 -9.82 -19.31 -17.77
N SER A 316 -9.53 -19.30 -16.48
CA SER A 316 -8.39 -18.55 -15.94
C SER A 316 -7.81 -19.22 -14.70
N TYR A 317 -6.48 -19.23 -14.59
CA TYR A 317 -5.82 -19.59 -13.35
C TYR A 317 -5.88 -18.47 -12.30
N SER A 318 -5.86 -17.20 -12.75
CA SER A 318 -5.86 -16.04 -11.87
C SER A 318 -6.80 -14.97 -12.40
N VAL A 319 -7.85 -14.70 -11.63
CA VAL A 319 -8.79 -13.59 -11.85
C VAL A 319 -9.03 -12.89 -10.52
N ASN A 320 -8.99 -11.56 -10.52
CA ASN A 320 -9.25 -10.76 -9.33
C ASN A 320 -9.71 -9.35 -9.69
N SER A 321 -10.27 -8.66 -8.69
CA SER A 321 -10.52 -7.22 -8.76
C SER A 321 -9.96 -6.51 -7.52
N ARG A 322 -9.54 -5.25 -7.69
CA ARG A 322 -8.91 -4.47 -6.63
C ARG A 322 -9.16 -2.98 -6.79
N PHE A 323 -9.64 -2.33 -5.75
CA PHE A 323 -9.46 -0.89 -5.56
C PHE A 323 -8.06 -0.60 -5.03
N SER A 324 -7.41 0.41 -5.59
CA SER A 324 -6.10 0.90 -5.13
C SER A 324 -6.19 2.38 -4.79
N PRO A 325 -6.80 2.75 -3.64
CA PRO A 325 -7.03 4.13 -3.28
C PRO A 325 -5.72 4.90 -3.12
N MET A 326 -5.67 6.11 -3.68
CA MET A 326 -4.54 7.04 -3.65
C MET A 326 -4.99 8.41 -3.10
N ALA A 327 -4.16 9.44 -3.19
CA ALA A 327 -4.53 10.80 -2.77
C ALA A 327 -5.66 11.40 -3.62
N GLN A 328 -5.74 11.00 -4.89
CA GLN A 328 -6.89 11.20 -5.79
C GLN A 328 -7.45 9.83 -6.16
N ASP A 329 -8.50 9.78 -6.96
CA ASP A 329 -9.15 8.51 -7.31
C ASP A 329 -8.18 7.55 -7.98
N GLY A 330 -7.69 6.60 -7.18
CA GLY A 330 -6.88 5.48 -7.63
C GLY A 330 -7.72 4.47 -8.41
N PRO A 331 -7.12 3.52 -9.16
CA PRO A 331 -7.90 2.69 -10.06
C PRO A 331 -8.71 1.60 -9.36
N TYR A 332 -9.87 1.30 -9.90
CA TYR A 332 -10.51 0.01 -9.75
C TYR A 332 -10.07 -0.87 -10.91
N THR A 333 -9.37 -1.94 -10.63
CA THR A 333 -8.73 -2.79 -11.63
C THR A 333 -9.26 -4.22 -11.53
N PHE A 334 -9.66 -4.78 -12.67
CA PHE A 334 -9.86 -6.20 -12.89
C PHE A 334 -8.64 -6.76 -13.59
N SER A 335 -8.14 -7.89 -13.12
CA SER A 335 -6.99 -8.58 -13.68
C SER A 335 -7.39 -10.00 -14.03
N LEU A 336 -7.07 -10.42 -15.25
CA LEU A 336 -7.38 -11.74 -15.77
C LEU A 336 -6.17 -12.24 -16.56
N GLN A 337 -5.81 -13.53 -16.37
CA GLN A 337 -4.81 -14.21 -17.17
C GLN A 337 -5.41 -15.50 -17.70
N THR A 338 -5.43 -15.70 -19.02
CA THR A 338 -6.13 -16.79 -19.69
C THR A 338 -5.34 -17.30 -20.90
N ARG A 339 -5.74 -18.43 -21.46
CA ARG A 339 -5.23 -18.91 -22.76
C ARG A 339 -5.67 -17.94 -23.88
N ASN A 340 -4.85 -17.84 -24.91
CA ASN A 340 -5.11 -16.91 -26.03
C ASN A 340 -6.46 -17.16 -26.70
N ASP A 341 -6.81 -18.43 -26.93
CA ASP A 341 -8.05 -18.88 -27.57
C ASP A 341 -9.30 -18.69 -26.69
N GLN A 342 -9.15 -18.47 -25.41
CA GLN A 342 -10.25 -18.27 -24.43
C GLN A 342 -10.44 -16.83 -24.01
N THR A 343 -9.66 -15.88 -24.55
CA THR A 343 -9.64 -14.49 -24.08
C THR A 343 -11.03 -13.82 -24.23
N GLY A 344 -11.71 -14.03 -25.33
CA GLY A 344 -13.05 -13.46 -25.59
C GLY A 344 -14.07 -13.96 -24.57
N GLU A 345 -14.18 -15.27 -24.41
CA GLU A 345 -15.11 -15.89 -23.48
C GLU A 345 -14.82 -15.48 -22.02
N ALA A 346 -13.56 -15.48 -21.59
CA ALA A 346 -13.17 -15.09 -20.25
C ALA A 346 -13.52 -13.63 -19.94
N LEU A 347 -13.36 -12.73 -20.93
CA LEU A 347 -13.71 -11.32 -20.79
C LEU A 347 -15.23 -11.12 -20.74
N GLU A 348 -16.00 -11.87 -21.54
CA GLU A 348 -17.47 -11.85 -21.50
C GLU A 348 -18.00 -12.31 -20.13
N VAL A 349 -17.49 -13.42 -19.57
CA VAL A 349 -17.86 -13.89 -18.25
C VAL A 349 -17.51 -12.88 -17.17
N LEU A 350 -16.33 -12.27 -17.22
CA LEU A 350 -15.92 -11.21 -16.28
C LEU A 350 -16.89 -10.04 -16.33
N ARG A 351 -17.21 -9.53 -17.55
CA ARG A 351 -18.14 -8.41 -17.75
C ARG A 351 -19.56 -8.75 -17.29
N ALA A 352 -20.04 -9.95 -17.56
CA ALA A 352 -21.36 -10.43 -17.12
C ALA A 352 -21.44 -10.51 -15.58
N THR A 353 -20.41 -11.09 -14.92
CA THR A 353 -20.34 -11.19 -13.46
C THR A 353 -20.29 -9.80 -12.81
N LEU A 354 -19.50 -8.88 -13.36
CA LEU A 354 -19.44 -7.50 -12.88
C LEU A 354 -20.80 -6.80 -13.04
N LYS A 355 -21.44 -6.94 -14.21
CA LYS A 355 -22.75 -6.36 -14.47
C LYS A 355 -23.81 -6.88 -13.53
N GLU A 356 -23.85 -8.18 -13.30
CA GLU A 356 -24.79 -8.77 -12.35
C GLU A 356 -24.59 -8.23 -10.93
N PHE A 357 -23.33 -8.15 -10.47
CA PHE A 357 -23.00 -7.59 -9.15
C PHE A 357 -23.37 -6.12 -9.03
N HIS A 358 -23.12 -5.33 -10.09
CA HIS A 358 -23.48 -3.91 -10.17
C HIS A 358 -25.01 -3.71 -10.07
N ASP A 359 -25.79 -4.54 -10.75
CA ASP A 359 -27.25 -4.39 -10.83
C ASP A 359 -27.95 -4.92 -9.57
N LYS A 360 -27.51 -6.05 -9.05
CA LYS A 360 -28.18 -6.79 -7.94
C LYS A 360 -27.49 -6.60 -6.57
N GLY A 361 -26.19 -6.28 -6.54
CA GLY A 361 -25.38 -6.30 -5.32
C GLY A 361 -25.02 -7.74 -4.88
N PRO A 362 -24.48 -7.90 -3.65
CA PRO A 362 -24.22 -9.21 -3.05
C PRO A 362 -25.52 -9.88 -2.58
N THR A 363 -25.45 -11.18 -2.31
CA THR A 363 -26.48 -11.85 -1.50
C THR A 363 -26.24 -11.57 0.00
N GLU A 364 -27.23 -11.81 0.85
CA GLU A 364 -27.06 -11.66 2.29
C GLU A 364 -26.01 -12.64 2.84
N GLU A 365 -25.99 -13.86 2.33
CA GLU A 365 -25.00 -14.88 2.71
C GLU A 365 -23.57 -14.44 2.36
N GLU A 366 -23.35 -13.92 1.15
CA GLU A 366 -22.04 -13.39 0.74
C GLU A 366 -21.61 -12.20 1.60
N LEU A 367 -22.54 -11.31 1.93
CA LEU A 367 -22.25 -10.13 2.77
C LEU A 367 -21.84 -10.57 4.18
N VAL A 368 -22.57 -11.49 4.81
CA VAL A 368 -22.23 -12.02 6.13
C VAL A 368 -20.89 -12.74 6.13
N ALA A 369 -20.62 -13.57 5.11
CA ALA A 369 -19.36 -14.29 4.98
C ALA A 369 -18.18 -13.33 4.78
N ALA A 370 -18.33 -12.33 3.92
CA ALA A 370 -17.30 -11.32 3.65
C ALA A 370 -16.95 -10.49 4.90
N LYS A 371 -17.96 -10.01 5.62
CA LYS A 371 -17.76 -9.29 6.88
C LYS A 371 -16.99 -10.12 7.89
N LYS A 372 -17.38 -11.37 8.12
CA LYS A 372 -16.67 -12.29 9.03
C LYS A 372 -15.23 -12.54 8.61
N ASN A 373 -14.99 -12.75 7.31
CA ASN A 373 -13.65 -12.96 6.78
C ASN A 373 -12.75 -11.73 6.96
N ILE A 374 -13.26 -10.53 6.60
CA ILE A 374 -12.51 -9.28 6.72
C ILE A 374 -12.18 -8.98 8.17
N THR A 375 -13.19 -9.01 9.07
CA THR A 375 -13.00 -8.65 10.48
C THR A 375 -12.19 -9.68 11.25
N GLY A 376 -12.39 -10.97 10.96
CA GLY A 376 -11.60 -12.06 11.54
C GLY A 376 -10.14 -12.06 11.08
N GLY A 377 -9.86 -11.60 9.86
CA GLY A 377 -8.51 -11.46 9.31
C GLY A 377 -7.82 -10.14 9.68
N PHE A 378 -8.52 -9.15 10.22
CA PHE A 378 -7.96 -7.83 10.51
C PHE A 378 -6.83 -7.86 11.55
N PRO A 379 -6.90 -8.62 12.65
CA PRO A 379 -5.78 -8.72 13.61
C PRO A 379 -4.46 -9.13 12.95
N LEU A 380 -4.49 -10.00 11.95
CA LEU A 380 -3.29 -10.43 11.20
C LEU A 380 -2.67 -9.32 10.33
N ARG A 381 -3.36 -8.20 10.17
CA ARG A 381 -2.86 -7.02 9.42
C ARG A 381 -2.15 -6.03 10.32
N ILE A 382 -2.26 -6.17 11.63
CA ILE A 382 -1.69 -5.30 12.65
C ILE A 382 -0.99 -6.12 13.75
N ASP A 383 -0.49 -7.31 13.42
CA ASP A 383 0.13 -8.26 14.36
C ASP A 383 1.62 -8.00 14.64
N SER A 384 2.21 -6.98 14.04
CA SER A 384 3.61 -6.62 14.22
C SER A 384 3.83 -5.12 14.11
N ASN A 385 4.90 -4.62 14.77
CA ASN A 385 5.26 -3.21 14.72
C ASN A 385 5.46 -2.72 13.28
N SER A 386 6.08 -3.52 12.40
CA SER A 386 6.28 -3.15 10.99
C SER A 386 4.97 -2.95 10.23
N LYS A 387 3.95 -3.78 10.49
CA LYS A 387 2.62 -3.59 9.88
C LYS A 387 1.91 -2.36 10.47
N ILE A 388 2.00 -2.16 11.78
CA ILE A 388 1.39 -1.00 12.44
C ILE A 388 2.03 0.30 11.95
N VAL A 389 3.36 0.38 11.84
CA VAL A 389 4.05 1.60 11.38
C VAL A 389 3.67 1.96 9.94
N GLU A 390 3.40 0.97 9.07
CA GLU A 390 2.89 1.20 7.72
C GLU A 390 1.49 1.81 7.73
N TYR A 391 0.59 1.32 8.62
CA TYR A 391 -0.73 1.92 8.79
C TYR A 391 -0.65 3.34 9.36
N LEU A 392 0.22 3.60 10.35
CA LEU A 392 0.41 4.95 10.88
C LEU A 392 0.91 5.92 9.79
N ALA A 393 1.88 5.47 9.00
CA ALA A 393 2.40 6.24 7.88
C ALA A 393 1.30 6.55 6.85
N MET A 394 0.45 5.57 6.52
CA MET A 394 -0.69 5.74 5.62
C MET A 394 -1.74 6.70 6.22
N ILE A 395 -2.11 6.51 7.48
CA ILE A 395 -3.07 7.37 8.20
C ILE A 395 -2.57 8.82 8.18
N GLY A 396 -1.31 9.02 8.53
CA GLY A 396 -0.70 10.35 8.55
C GLY A 396 -0.53 10.96 7.16
N PHE A 397 -0.18 10.17 6.15
CA PHE A 397 0.02 10.67 4.79
C PHE A 397 -1.29 11.15 4.14
N TYR A 398 -2.37 10.38 4.31
CA TYR A 398 -3.68 10.66 3.72
C TYR A 398 -4.62 11.43 4.65
N ASP A 399 -4.12 11.93 5.79
CA ASP A 399 -4.89 12.67 6.79
C ASP A 399 -6.18 11.92 7.24
N LEU A 400 -6.07 10.58 7.46
CA LEU A 400 -7.19 9.75 7.92
C LEU A 400 -7.42 9.94 9.43
N PRO A 401 -8.64 9.64 9.94
CA PRO A 401 -8.95 9.70 11.36
C PRO A 401 -8.00 8.87 12.22
N LEU A 402 -7.64 9.37 13.41
CA LEU A 402 -6.72 8.65 14.32
C LEU A 402 -7.32 7.34 14.86
N ASP A 403 -8.63 7.24 14.91
CA ASP A 403 -9.40 6.04 15.28
C ASP A 403 -9.59 5.02 14.14
N TYR A 404 -8.92 5.24 13.00
CA TYR A 404 -9.10 4.43 11.78
C TYR A 404 -8.96 2.93 12.04
N LEU A 405 -7.93 2.52 12.79
CA LEU A 405 -7.68 1.11 13.10
C LEU A 405 -8.67 0.56 14.14
N GLU A 406 -9.04 1.36 15.13
CA GLU A 406 -9.98 0.99 16.18
C GLU A 406 -11.40 0.76 15.62
N THR A 407 -11.84 1.66 14.73
CA THR A 407 -13.20 1.64 14.15
C THR A 407 -13.32 0.81 12.88
N PHE A 408 -12.22 0.26 12.34
CA PHE A 408 -12.21 -0.47 11.06
C PHE A 408 -13.22 -1.63 11.04
N ASN A 409 -13.20 -2.49 12.06
CA ASN A 409 -14.09 -3.65 12.14
C ASN A 409 -15.56 -3.23 12.30
N GLU A 410 -15.83 -2.22 13.10
CA GLU A 410 -17.17 -1.66 13.28
C GLU A 410 -17.72 -1.13 11.95
N ARG A 411 -16.92 -0.33 11.23
CA ARG A 411 -17.29 0.22 9.92
C ARG A 411 -17.55 -0.88 8.88
N VAL A 412 -16.75 -1.95 8.86
CA VAL A 412 -16.99 -3.12 8.01
C VAL A 412 -18.30 -3.79 8.37
N MET A 413 -18.56 -4.02 9.67
CA MET A 413 -19.79 -4.67 10.14
C MET A 413 -21.05 -3.82 9.90
N ALA A 414 -20.94 -2.51 9.85
CA ALA A 414 -22.05 -1.58 9.59
C ALA A 414 -22.48 -1.53 8.10
N VAL A 415 -21.65 -2.01 7.15
CA VAL A 415 -21.99 -1.98 5.72
C VAL A 415 -23.23 -2.79 5.42
N THR A 416 -24.19 -2.24 4.66
CA THR A 416 -25.40 -2.93 4.23
C THR A 416 -25.36 -3.33 2.75
N HIS A 417 -26.23 -4.23 2.37
CA HIS A 417 -26.44 -4.65 0.99
C HIS A 417 -26.78 -3.46 0.08
N GLU A 418 -27.67 -2.58 0.53
CA GLU A 418 -28.12 -1.39 -0.19
C GLU A 418 -26.97 -0.42 -0.41
N GLN A 419 -26.11 -0.20 0.60
CA GLN A 419 -24.95 0.67 0.49
C GLN A 419 -23.96 0.14 -0.54
N ILE A 420 -23.69 -1.16 -0.59
CA ILE A 420 -22.81 -1.76 -1.61
C ILE A 420 -23.40 -1.55 -3.00
N ARG A 421 -24.68 -1.92 -3.19
CA ARG A 421 -25.35 -1.79 -4.48
C ARG A 421 -25.37 -0.33 -4.96
N ASP A 422 -25.70 0.61 -4.10
CA ASP A 422 -25.73 2.03 -4.40
C ASP A 422 -24.33 2.56 -4.74
N ALA A 423 -23.31 2.25 -3.94
CA ALA A 423 -21.94 2.66 -4.19
C ALA A 423 -21.42 2.12 -5.54
N TYR A 424 -21.68 0.85 -5.85
CA TYR A 424 -21.28 0.27 -7.15
C TYR A 424 -21.98 0.96 -8.33
N ARG A 425 -23.26 1.25 -8.24
CA ARG A 425 -24.00 1.94 -9.30
C ARG A 425 -23.51 3.36 -9.54
N ARG A 426 -23.09 4.06 -8.53
CA ARG A 426 -22.57 5.44 -8.64
C ARG A 426 -21.11 5.49 -9.08
N ARG A 427 -20.30 4.55 -8.61
CA ARG A 427 -18.83 4.66 -8.69
C ARG A 427 -18.20 3.73 -9.73
N VAL A 428 -18.90 2.71 -10.22
CA VAL A 428 -18.36 1.74 -11.18
C VAL A 428 -19.02 1.95 -12.55
N PRO A 429 -18.37 2.68 -13.47
CA PRO A 429 -18.98 3.10 -14.73
C PRO A 429 -18.84 2.02 -15.80
N LEU A 430 -19.74 1.02 -15.81
CA LEU A 430 -19.68 -0.16 -16.72
C LEU A 430 -19.45 0.20 -18.21
N ALA A 431 -20.04 1.30 -18.68
CA ALA A 431 -19.93 1.74 -20.07
C ALA A 431 -18.66 2.56 -20.38
N ARG A 432 -17.87 2.91 -19.36
CA ARG A 432 -16.72 3.81 -19.49
C ARG A 432 -15.51 3.25 -18.76
N MET A 433 -15.10 2.05 -19.14
CA MET A 433 -13.91 1.40 -18.61
C MET A 433 -12.82 1.30 -19.69
N ALA A 434 -11.57 1.35 -19.26
CA ALA A 434 -10.45 0.97 -20.09
C ALA A 434 -10.27 -0.55 -20.04
N THR A 435 -10.09 -1.19 -21.19
CA THR A 435 -9.74 -2.61 -21.32
C THR A 435 -8.47 -2.73 -22.14
N VAL A 436 -7.44 -3.29 -21.54
CA VAL A 436 -6.15 -3.53 -22.19
C VAL A 436 -5.90 -5.03 -22.23
N VAL A 437 -5.69 -5.54 -23.43
CA VAL A 437 -5.43 -6.95 -23.73
C VAL A 437 -4.02 -7.09 -24.29
N VAL A 438 -3.15 -7.85 -23.65
CA VAL A 438 -1.77 -8.07 -24.08
C VAL A 438 -1.48 -9.57 -24.13
N GLY A 439 -1.19 -10.08 -25.30
CA GLY A 439 -0.92 -11.49 -25.59
C GLY A 439 -1.06 -11.77 -27.07
N GLY A 440 -1.06 -13.02 -27.44
CA GLY A 440 -1.22 -13.45 -28.82
C GLY A 440 -0.46 -14.74 -29.07
N GLU A 441 -0.42 -15.17 -30.33
CA GLU A 441 0.28 -16.37 -30.72
C GLU A 441 1.79 -16.19 -30.48
N ALA A 442 2.42 -17.15 -29.83
CA ALA A 442 3.86 -17.31 -29.91
C ALA A 442 4.19 -17.47 -31.38
N SER A 443 5.05 -16.60 -31.95
CA SER A 443 5.62 -16.89 -33.26
C SER A 443 6.20 -18.28 -33.26
N PRO A 444 5.97 -19.09 -34.29
CA PRO A 444 6.50 -20.45 -34.38
C PRO A 444 8.02 -20.48 -34.26
#